data_9b4b7a39bc87e1a35bde2363943aa5ff
#
_entry.id   9b4b7a39bc87e1a35bde2363943aa5ff
#
_cell.length_a   1.000
_cell.length_b   1.000
_cell.length_c   1.000
_cell.angle_alpha   90.00
_cell.angle_beta   90.00
_cell.angle_gamma   90.00
#
_symmetry.space_group_name_H-M   'P 1'
#
loop_
_entity.id
_entity.type
_entity.pdbx_description
1 polymer ?
#
loop_
_entity_poly.entity_id
_entity_poly.type
_entity_poly.pdbx_seq_one_letter_code
_entity_poly.pdbx_strand_id
1 'polypeptide(L)'
;DLHPTQATHSPGEEILAVNAVSHGYDKAHGELLILDGVNLSLRAGEIVGLLGRSGSGKSTLLRIIAGLVTPTAGTVNYLGQPLNGPAKGVAMVFQTFALFPWLTVLQNVEAGLEALGVAPAERRERALAAIDLIGLDGFENAYPRELSGGMRQRVGFARALVVDPTLLLMDEPFSALDVLTAETLRTDLLDLWTEGRMPIKSVLIVTHNIEEAVFMCDRILLLSSNPGRVIAEIKVPFSHPRNRLDPQFRRLVDDVYAKMTARPTDGNVKKGLKLGTRLPHVSTNLIAGLIETLAAAPYFGRADMPEIALSLHLEVDELFPIAEVLQSLGFADVREGDIFLTPPARAFADGDVQARKVLFAEHLLRYVPLAALIKNVLDERPGHRAPR
;
A
#
# COMPACT_ATOMS: atom_id res chain seq x y z
N ASP A 1 28.68 28.26 -6.08
CA ASP A 1 29.22 27.15 -5.28
C ASP A 1 28.46 27.08 -3.94
N LEU A 2 27.26 26.49 -3.97
CA LEU A 2 26.49 26.18 -2.77
C LEU A 2 26.59 24.68 -2.54
N HIS A 3 27.66 24.24 -1.90
CA HIS A 3 27.73 22.90 -1.32
C HIS A 3 27.49 23.01 0.19
N PRO A 4 26.29 22.63 0.70
CA PRO A 4 26.20 22.24 2.09
C PRO A 4 26.96 20.93 2.23
N THR A 5 27.70 20.81 3.31
CA THR A 5 28.47 19.64 3.72
C THR A 5 27.53 18.43 3.79
N GLN A 6 27.39 17.69 2.69
CA GLN A 6 26.72 16.40 2.68
C GLN A 6 27.57 15.46 3.50
N ALA A 7 27.08 15.00 4.63
CA ALA A 7 27.62 13.83 5.29
C ALA A 7 27.62 12.71 4.24
N THR A 8 28.82 12.34 3.77
CA THR A 8 29.00 11.32 2.73
C THR A 8 28.77 9.95 3.37
N HIS A 9 27.51 9.49 3.35
CA HIS A 9 27.21 8.10 3.69
C HIS A 9 27.77 7.19 2.59
N SER A 10 28.51 6.16 2.98
CA SER A 10 29.03 5.17 2.03
C SER A 10 27.87 4.34 1.47
N PRO A 11 27.91 3.96 0.18
CA PRO A 11 26.92 3.03 -0.37
C PRO A 11 26.79 1.78 0.50
N GLY A 12 25.53 1.42 0.88
CA GLY A 12 25.26 0.29 1.76
C GLY A 12 25.26 0.59 3.26
N GLU A 13 25.59 1.82 3.69
CA GLU A 13 25.45 2.25 5.09
C GLU A 13 23.97 2.23 5.52
N GLU A 14 23.71 1.73 6.74
CA GLU A 14 22.35 1.68 7.28
C GLU A 14 21.84 3.08 7.63
N ILE A 15 20.77 3.50 6.97
CA ILE A 15 20.10 4.78 7.20
C ILE A 15 19.01 4.65 8.26
N LEU A 16 18.28 3.53 8.23
CA LEU A 16 17.15 3.26 9.13
C LEU A 16 17.13 1.79 9.55
N ALA A 17 16.89 1.53 10.82
CA ALA A 17 16.57 0.21 11.35
C ALA A 17 15.29 0.24 12.18
N VAL A 18 14.39 -0.67 11.87
CA VAL A 18 13.14 -0.93 12.61
C VAL A 18 13.29 -2.29 13.28
N ASN A 19 13.22 -2.32 14.62
CA ASN A 19 13.51 -3.51 15.40
C ASN A 19 12.29 -3.92 16.24
N ALA A 20 11.68 -5.05 15.91
CA ALA A 20 10.56 -5.67 16.61
C ALA A 20 9.39 -4.69 16.90
N VAL A 21 9.11 -3.78 15.96
CA VAL A 21 8.06 -2.76 16.13
C VAL A 21 6.70 -3.41 16.12
N SER A 22 5.95 -3.17 17.20
CA SER A 22 4.54 -3.50 17.33
C SER A 22 3.71 -2.25 17.62
N HIS A 23 2.48 -2.19 17.11
CA HIS A 23 1.58 -1.08 17.35
C HIS A 23 0.13 -1.54 17.31
N GLY A 24 -0.63 -1.14 18.32
CA GLY A 24 -2.06 -1.39 18.45
C GLY A 24 -2.82 -0.14 18.85
N TYR A 25 -4.12 -0.17 18.65
CA TYR A 25 -5.05 0.86 19.13
C TYR A 25 -5.99 0.27 20.16
N ASP A 26 -6.15 0.96 21.28
CA ASP A 26 -7.15 0.61 22.30
C ASP A 26 -8.57 0.77 21.73
N LYS A 27 -9.38 -0.26 21.86
CA LYS A 27 -10.81 -0.23 21.53
C LYS A 27 -11.63 -0.59 22.77
N ALA A 28 -12.89 -0.18 22.78
CA ALA A 28 -13.82 -0.45 23.87
C ALA A 28 -13.97 -1.95 24.25
N HIS A 29 -13.51 -2.86 23.40
CA HIS A 29 -13.58 -4.32 23.60
C HIS A 29 -12.24 -5.05 23.40
N GLY A 30 -11.11 -4.38 23.63
CA GLY A 30 -9.76 -4.95 23.54
C GLY A 30 -8.82 -4.19 22.61
N GLU A 31 -7.54 -4.53 22.66
CA GLU A 31 -6.51 -3.96 21.81
C GLU A 31 -6.62 -4.51 20.38
N LEU A 32 -6.64 -3.64 19.38
CA LEU A 32 -6.51 -4.01 17.96
C LEU A 32 -5.06 -3.90 17.55
N LEU A 33 -4.36 -5.02 17.49
CA LEU A 33 -2.99 -5.09 17.03
C LEU A 33 -2.93 -4.88 15.51
N ILE A 34 -2.27 -3.82 15.09
CA ILE A 34 -2.09 -3.45 13.67
C ILE A 34 -0.77 -3.98 13.12
N LEU A 35 0.32 -3.80 13.87
CA LEU A 35 1.66 -4.26 13.54
C LEU A 35 2.19 -5.16 14.66
N ASP A 36 2.90 -6.22 14.30
CA ASP A 36 3.41 -7.19 15.26
C ASP A 36 4.84 -7.62 14.91
N GLY A 37 5.81 -7.17 15.73
CA GLY A 37 7.20 -7.57 15.64
C GLY A 37 7.86 -7.25 14.29
N VAL A 38 7.53 -6.11 13.69
CA VAL A 38 8.06 -5.72 12.37
C VAL A 38 9.55 -5.40 12.47
N ASN A 39 10.34 -6.04 11.58
CA ASN A 39 11.77 -5.79 11.40
C ASN A 39 12.03 -5.40 9.95
N LEU A 40 12.75 -4.30 9.73
CA LEU A 40 13.27 -3.90 8.42
C LEU A 40 14.46 -2.95 8.57
N SER A 41 15.28 -2.85 7.54
CA SER A 41 16.33 -1.85 7.45
C SER A 41 16.35 -1.18 6.08
N LEU A 42 16.83 0.07 6.03
CA LEU A 42 17.06 0.80 4.79
C LEU A 42 18.53 1.22 4.75
N ARG A 43 19.14 1.08 3.57
CA ARG A 43 20.54 1.41 3.34
C ARG A 43 20.67 2.54 2.32
N ALA A 44 21.80 3.24 2.38
CA ALA A 44 22.13 4.25 1.39
C ALA A 44 22.27 3.62 -0.01
N GLY A 45 21.66 4.27 -1.01
CA GLY A 45 21.70 3.86 -2.41
C GLY A 45 20.64 2.86 -2.80
N GLU A 46 19.59 2.63 -1.97
CA GLU A 46 18.51 1.71 -2.33
C GLU A 46 17.11 2.36 -2.28
N ILE A 47 16.23 1.86 -3.13
CA ILE A 47 14.78 2.06 -3.07
C ILE A 47 14.16 0.78 -2.54
N VAL A 48 13.47 0.84 -1.40
CA VAL A 48 12.79 -0.31 -0.79
C VAL A 48 11.28 -0.15 -0.92
N GLY A 49 10.62 -1.18 -1.41
CA GLY A 49 9.16 -1.26 -1.48
C GLY A 49 8.58 -1.97 -0.26
N LEU A 50 7.58 -1.38 0.38
CA LEU A 50 6.75 -2.04 1.37
C LEU A 50 5.41 -2.38 0.72
N LEU A 51 5.24 -3.63 0.35
CA LEU A 51 4.11 -4.15 -0.39
C LEU A 51 3.20 -4.96 0.54
N GLY A 52 1.91 -4.77 0.44
CA GLY A 52 0.93 -5.51 1.25
C GLY A 52 -0.48 -5.05 0.97
N ARG A 53 -1.46 -5.89 1.30
CA ARG A 53 -2.88 -5.61 1.09
C ARG A 53 -3.34 -4.35 1.83
N SER A 54 -4.43 -3.76 1.37
CA SER A 54 -5.06 -2.63 2.08
C SER A 54 -5.38 -3.03 3.53
N GLY A 55 -5.13 -2.12 4.47
CA GLY A 55 -5.32 -2.37 5.90
C GLY A 55 -4.24 -3.23 6.58
N SER A 56 -3.13 -3.58 5.90
CA SER A 56 -2.02 -4.33 6.51
C SER A 56 -1.13 -3.52 7.47
N GLY A 57 -1.41 -2.23 7.64
CA GLY A 57 -0.64 -1.37 8.55
C GLY A 57 0.52 -0.61 7.89
N LYS A 58 0.67 -0.62 6.56
CA LYS A 58 1.77 0.05 5.82
C LYS A 58 1.89 1.53 6.18
N SER A 59 0.79 2.29 6.06
CA SER A 59 0.79 3.73 6.38
C SER A 59 1.03 3.99 7.87
N THR A 60 0.60 3.08 8.76
CA THR A 60 0.92 3.17 10.20
C THR A 60 2.41 2.99 10.43
N LEU A 61 3.02 1.98 9.82
CA LEU A 61 4.46 1.75 9.88
C LEU A 61 5.25 2.94 9.32
N LEU A 62 4.80 3.49 8.18
CA LEU A 62 5.43 4.66 7.58
C LEU A 62 5.41 5.88 8.51
N ARG A 63 4.27 6.11 9.19
CA ARG A 63 4.14 7.19 10.19
C ARG A 63 5.01 6.95 11.43
N ILE A 64 5.19 5.70 11.84
CA ILE A 64 6.12 5.34 12.92
C ILE A 64 7.56 5.64 12.48
N ILE A 65 7.94 5.27 11.26
CA ILE A 65 9.27 5.56 10.70
C ILE A 65 9.49 7.08 10.53
N ALA A 66 8.45 7.84 10.21
CA ALA A 66 8.50 9.30 10.16
C ALA A 66 8.58 9.98 11.54
N GLY A 67 8.45 9.22 12.64
CA GLY A 67 8.41 9.74 13.99
C GLY A 67 7.10 10.46 14.36
N LEU A 68 6.04 10.26 13.56
CA LEU A 68 4.72 10.87 13.79
C LEU A 68 3.84 10.04 14.73
N VAL A 69 4.15 8.75 14.89
CA VAL A 69 3.45 7.82 15.78
C VAL A 69 4.49 7.05 16.58
N THR A 70 4.30 6.99 17.89
CA THR A 70 5.15 6.18 18.76
C THR A 70 4.67 4.73 18.74
N PRO A 71 5.54 3.73 18.45
CA PRO A 71 5.15 2.33 18.51
C PRO A 71 4.82 1.91 19.94
N THR A 72 3.94 0.90 20.11
CA THR A 72 3.61 0.34 21.44
C THR A 72 4.75 -0.50 21.98
N ALA A 73 5.56 -1.13 21.10
CA ALA A 73 6.77 -1.87 21.45
C ALA A 73 7.78 -1.83 20.30
N GLY A 74 9.03 -2.16 20.60
CA GLY A 74 10.12 -2.10 19.62
C GLY A 74 10.74 -0.71 19.50
N THR A 75 11.68 -0.56 18.56
CA THR A 75 12.43 0.69 18.38
C THR A 75 12.64 0.99 16.90
N VAL A 76 12.74 2.27 16.58
CA VAL A 76 13.19 2.77 15.28
C VAL A 76 14.47 3.54 15.51
N ASN A 77 15.52 3.22 14.77
CA ASN A 77 16.78 3.95 14.78
C ASN A 77 16.99 4.62 13.42
N TYR A 78 17.29 5.90 13.43
CA TYR A 78 17.64 6.67 12.24
C TYR A 78 19.05 7.19 12.37
N LEU A 79 19.92 6.90 11.38
CA LEU A 79 21.36 7.21 11.41
C LEU A 79 22.04 6.74 12.72
N GLY A 80 21.70 5.52 13.15
CA GLY A 80 22.24 4.91 14.37
C GLY A 80 21.71 5.49 15.70
N GLN A 81 20.78 6.44 15.68
CA GLN A 81 20.20 7.05 16.88
C GLN A 81 18.73 6.67 17.02
N PRO A 82 18.24 6.43 18.27
CA PRO A 82 16.82 6.19 18.51
C PRO A 82 15.96 7.36 18.05
N LEU A 83 14.89 7.06 17.34
CA LEU A 83 13.92 8.03 16.83
C LEU A 83 12.85 8.32 17.88
N ASN A 84 12.86 9.53 18.44
CA ASN A 84 11.93 10.00 19.48
C ASN A 84 11.10 11.19 18.98
N GLY A 85 10.48 11.07 17.81
CA GLY A 85 9.71 12.12 17.16
C GLY A 85 10.20 12.39 15.73
N PRO A 86 9.65 13.39 15.02
CA PRO A 86 10.05 13.73 13.66
C PRO A 86 11.54 14.06 13.57
N ALA A 87 12.28 13.33 12.72
CA ALA A 87 13.71 13.52 12.53
C ALA A 87 14.01 14.51 11.40
N LYS A 88 15.04 15.34 11.62
CA LYS A 88 15.62 16.14 10.53
C LYS A 88 16.19 15.19 9.48
N GLY A 89 15.95 15.47 8.21
CA GLY A 89 16.40 14.63 7.10
C GLY A 89 15.47 13.47 6.75
N VAL A 90 14.28 13.37 7.36
CA VAL A 90 13.20 12.49 6.92
C VAL A 90 12.08 13.33 6.33
N ALA A 91 11.72 13.09 5.08
CA ALA A 91 10.58 13.75 4.44
C ALA A 91 9.55 12.72 3.96
N MET A 92 8.29 13.15 3.83
CA MET A 92 7.19 12.26 3.47
C MET A 92 6.35 12.86 2.34
N VAL A 93 6.05 12.03 1.33
CA VAL A 93 5.07 12.29 0.28
C VAL A 93 3.81 11.50 0.60
N PHE A 94 2.67 12.18 0.62
CA PHE A 94 1.39 11.61 1.01
C PHE A 94 0.56 11.18 -0.21
N GLN A 95 -0.28 10.19 -0.03
CA GLN A 95 -1.23 9.69 -1.04
C GLN A 95 -2.16 10.77 -1.58
N THR A 96 -2.65 11.68 -0.73
CA THR A 96 -3.63 12.73 -1.06
C THR A 96 -2.99 14.08 -1.35
N PHE A 97 -1.76 14.13 -1.85
CA PHE A 97 -0.98 15.35 -2.13
C PHE A 97 -0.71 16.22 -0.90
N ALA A 98 -1.65 16.33 0.03
CA ALA A 98 -1.60 17.10 1.29
C ALA A 98 -1.11 18.57 1.08
N LEU A 99 -1.50 19.20 -0.02
CA LEU A 99 -1.17 20.60 -0.30
C LEU A 99 -2.07 21.53 0.50
N PHE A 100 -1.51 22.67 0.91
CA PHE A 100 -2.29 23.76 1.50
C PHE A 100 -3.06 24.48 0.39
N PRO A 101 -4.41 24.36 0.32
CA PRO A 101 -5.19 24.85 -0.80
C PRO A 101 -5.22 26.39 -0.94
N TRP A 102 -4.87 27.11 0.12
CA TRP A 102 -4.79 28.57 0.18
C TRP A 102 -3.40 29.12 -0.12
N LEU A 103 -2.38 28.27 -0.30
CA LEU A 103 -1.02 28.66 -0.68
C LEU A 103 -0.78 28.36 -2.16
N THR A 104 0.04 29.18 -2.80
CA THR A 104 0.53 28.93 -4.17
C THR A 104 1.47 27.73 -4.20
N VAL A 105 1.88 27.28 -5.40
CA VAL A 105 2.90 26.23 -5.58
C VAL A 105 4.18 26.61 -4.84
N LEU A 106 4.70 27.82 -5.09
CA LEU A 106 5.92 28.30 -4.44
C LEU A 106 5.79 28.29 -2.92
N GLN A 107 4.70 28.82 -2.38
CA GLN A 107 4.46 28.87 -0.94
C GLN A 107 4.29 27.48 -0.33
N ASN A 108 3.67 26.52 -1.04
CA ASN A 108 3.58 25.13 -0.60
C ASN A 108 4.96 24.50 -0.50
N VAL A 109 5.84 24.74 -1.47
CA VAL A 109 7.22 24.22 -1.46
C VAL A 109 8.06 24.90 -0.37
N GLU A 110 7.92 26.22 -0.20
CA GLU A 110 8.62 27.01 0.82
C GLU A 110 8.27 26.61 2.26
N ALA A 111 7.06 26.05 2.49
CA ALA A 111 6.53 25.83 3.86
C ALA A 111 7.43 25.01 4.76
N GLY A 112 8.11 23.97 4.23
CA GLY A 112 9.04 23.15 4.99
C GLY A 112 10.29 23.92 5.41
N LEU A 113 10.84 24.75 4.52
CA LEU A 113 12.01 25.58 4.80
C LEU A 113 11.67 26.72 5.77
N GLU A 114 10.45 27.24 5.70
CA GLU A 114 9.95 28.22 6.64
C GLU A 114 9.87 27.67 8.05
N ALA A 115 9.35 26.47 8.20
CA ALA A 115 9.29 25.77 9.49
C ALA A 115 10.69 25.48 10.07
N LEU A 116 11.71 25.33 9.21
CA LEU A 116 13.10 25.17 9.61
C LEU A 116 13.82 26.49 9.89
N GLY A 117 13.14 27.66 9.70
CA GLY A 117 13.71 28.98 9.98
C GLY A 117 14.69 29.46 8.91
N VAL A 118 14.64 28.93 7.68
CA VAL A 118 15.50 29.36 6.57
C VAL A 118 15.14 30.79 6.15
N ALA A 119 16.14 31.60 5.88
CA ALA A 119 15.97 33.01 5.49
C ALA A 119 15.14 33.16 4.20
N PRO A 120 14.27 34.17 4.08
CA PRO A 120 13.33 34.29 2.95
C PRO A 120 13.97 34.25 1.55
N ALA A 121 15.12 34.86 1.37
CA ALA A 121 15.84 34.86 0.09
C ALA A 121 16.34 33.48 -0.31
N GLU A 122 17.02 32.79 0.59
CA GLU A 122 17.51 31.42 0.41
C GLU A 122 16.35 30.44 0.22
N ARG A 123 15.28 30.57 1.04
CA ARG A 123 14.07 29.75 0.95
C ARG A 123 13.44 29.82 -0.44
N ARG A 124 13.31 31.05 -0.99
CA ARG A 124 12.76 31.26 -2.33
C ARG A 124 13.64 30.64 -3.41
N GLU A 125 14.95 30.83 -3.34
CA GLU A 125 15.90 30.26 -4.30
C GLU A 125 15.83 28.72 -4.32
N ARG A 126 15.87 28.09 -3.16
CA ARG A 126 15.78 26.63 -3.03
C ARG A 126 14.41 26.09 -3.49
N ALA A 127 13.33 26.82 -3.19
CA ALA A 127 11.99 26.41 -3.62
C ALA A 127 11.83 26.49 -5.15
N LEU A 128 12.36 27.52 -5.79
CA LEU A 128 12.37 27.65 -7.25
C LEU A 128 13.19 26.53 -7.90
N ALA A 129 14.37 26.22 -7.38
CA ALA A 129 15.19 25.12 -7.86
C ALA A 129 14.48 23.75 -7.71
N ALA A 130 13.74 23.53 -6.61
CA ALA A 130 12.96 22.31 -6.42
C ALA A 130 11.75 22.24 -7.38
N ILE A 131 11.13 23.37 -7.72
CA ILE A 131 10.03 23.45 -8.70
C ILE A 131 10.55 23.15 -10.11
N ASP A 132 11.71 23.71 -10.48
CA ASP A 132 12.41 23.41 -11.74
C ASP A 132 12.75 21.91 -11.85
N LEU A 133 13.33 21.35 -10.79
CA LEU A 133 13.73 19.93 -10.74
C LEU A 133 12.58 18.97 -11.09
N ILE A 134 11.35 19.31 -10.70
CA ILE A 134 10.16 18.47 -10.92
C ILE A 134 9.33 18.90 -12.14
N GLY A 135 9.85 19.84 -12.94
CA GLY A 135 9.24 20.31 -14.21
C GLY A 135 7.92 21.07 -14.04
N LEU A 136 7.86 21.99 -13.08
CA LEU A 136 6.70 22.87 -12.84
C LEU A 136 7.04 24.37 -13.02
N ASP A 137 8.04 24.69 -13.84
CA ASP A 137 8.36 26.06 -14.20
C ASP A 137 7.15 26.79 -14.78
N GLY A 138 6.96 28.03 -14.37
CA GLY A 138 5.86 28.87 -14.80
C GLY A 138 4.56 28.67 -14.02
N PHE A 139 4.52 27.70 -13.07
CA PHE A 139 3.36 27.45 -12.21
C PHE A 139 3.55 27.91 -10.76
N GLU A 140 4.60 28.67 -10.44
CA GLU A 140 4.98 29.08 -9.09
C GLU A 140 3.86 29.84 -8.36
N ASN A 141 3.09 30.63 -9.11
CA ASN A 141 2.00 31.45 -8.60
C ASN A 141 0.61 30.77 -8.67
N ALA A 142 0.53 29.58 -9.25
CA ALA A 142 -0.72 28.85 -9.36
C ALA A 142 -1.13 28.27 -7.99
N TYR A 143 -2.44 28.17 -7.77
CA TYR A 143 -3.01 27.49 -6.59
C TYR A 143 -3.27 26.01 -6.89
N PRO A 144 -3.32 25.13 -5.88
CA PRO A 144 -3.58 23.69 -6.08
C PRO A 144 -4.82 23.36 -6.90
N ARG A 145 -5.88 24.17 -6.82
CA ARG A 145 -7.12 24.01 -7.60
C ARG A 145 -6.95 24.21 -9.11
N GLU A 146 -5.88 24.91 -9.53
CA GLU A 146 -5.57 25.24 -10.91
C GLU A 146 -4.68 24.17 -11.56
N LEU A 147 -4.25 23.17 -10.79
CA LEU A 147 -3.33 22.13 -11.20
C LEU A 147 -4.06 20.81 -11.49
N SER A 148 -3.52 20.02 -12.43
CA SER A 148 -3.90 18.62 -12.61
C SER A 148 -3.50 17.75 -11.42
N GLY A 149 -4.00 16.51 -11.33
CA GLY A 149 -3.61 15.57 -10.29
C GLY A 149 -2.10 15.31 -10.25
N GLY A 150 -1.50 15.05 -11.41
CA GLY A 150 -0.06 14.85 -11.53
C GLY A 150 0.76 16.07 -11.15
N MET A 151 0.32 17.28 -11.53
CA MET A 151 0.99 18.52 -11.11
C MET A 151 0.93 18.72 -9.59
N ARG A 152 -0.22 18.45 -8.96
CA ARG A 152 -0.32 18.49 -7.48
C ARG A 152 0.62 17.51 -6.81
N GLN A 153 0.76 16.31 -7.38
CA GLN A 153 1.70 15.32 -6.84
C GLN A 153 3.14 15.79 -7.00
N ARG A 154 3.51 16.36 -8.14
CA ARG A 154 4.83 16.99 -8.35
C ARG A 154 5.13 18.07 -7.31
N VAL A 155 4.17 18.93 -6.99
CA VAL A 155 4.33 19.93 -5.90
C VAL A 155 4.59 19.22 -4.56
N GLY A 156 3.91 18.12 -4.28
CA GLY A 156 4.17 17.30 -3.09
C GLY A 156 5.61 16.75 -3.04
N PHE A 157 6.15 16.32 -4.18
CA PHE A 157 7.56 15.92 -4.30
C PHE A 157 8.51 17.09 -4.09
N ALA A 158 8.29 18.23 -4.76
CA ALA A 158 9.13 19.41 -4.58
C ALA A 158 9.20 19.84 -3.10
N ARG A 159 8.04 19.85 -2.42
CA ARG A 159 7.94 20.17 -0.99
C ARG A 159 8.73 19.17 -0.11
N ALA A 160 8.75 17.90 -0.48
CA ALA A 160 9.52 16.89 0.24
C ALA A 160 11.02 16.98 -0.05
N LEU A 161 11.41 17.32 -1.27
CA LEU A 161 12.82 17.38 -1.70
C LEU A 161 13.52 18.69 -1.29
N VAL A 162 12.80 19.81 -1.19
CA VAL A 162 13.38 21.13 -0.91
C VAL A 162 14.10 21.21 0.44
N VAL A 163 13.77 20.35 1.38
CA VAL A 163 14.40 20.28 2.71
C VAL A 163 15.66 19.40 2.74
N ASP A 164 16.14 18.94 1.58
CA ASP A 164 17.31 18.07 1.41
C ASP A 164 17.25 16.83 2.32
N PRO A 165 16.22 15.98 2.20
CA PRO A 165 16.08 14.83 3.08
C PRO A 165 17.11 13.75 2.77
N THR A 166 17.60 13.06 3.80
CA THR A 166 18.40 11.84 3.66
C THR A 166 17.52 10.64 3.31
N LEU A 167 16.32 10.58 3.89
CA LEU A 167 15.33 9.52 3.71
C LEU A 167 14.01 10.09 3.18
N LEU A 168 13.56 9.58 2.04
CA LEU A 168 12.25 9.91 1.49
C LEU A 168 11.27 8.75 1.73
N LEU A 169 10.16 9.06 2.38
CA LEU A 169 9.05 8.15 2.62
C LEU A 169 7.92 8.50 1.66
N MET A 170 7.35 7.50 0.97
CA MET A 170 6.25 7.72 0.03
C MET A 170 5.10 6.77 0.35
N ASP A 171 3.92 7.34 0.68
CA ASP A 171 2.70 6.58 1.00
C ASP A 171 1.78 6.54 -0.24
N GLU A 172 1.80 5.44 -0.99
CA GLU A 172 1.01 5.22 -2.21
C GLU A 172 1.05 6.41 -3.18
N PRO A 173 2.24 6.89 -3.58
CA PRO A 173 2.42 8.21 -4.19
C PRO A 173 1.76 8.36 -5.58
N PHE A 174 1.36 7.28 -6.23
CA PHE A 174 0.81 7.28 -7.58
C PHE A 174 -0.65 6.83 -7.65
N SER A 175 -1.22 6.34 -6.54
CA SER A 175 -2.56 5.72 -6.51
C SER A 175 -3.72 6.68 -6.84
N ALA A 176 -3.53 7.99 -6.65
CA ALA A 176 -4.54 9.01 -6.95
C ALA A 176 -4.43 9.59 -8.38
N LEU A 177 -3.56 9.03 -9.23
CA LEU A 177 -3.28 9.50 -10.58
C LEU A 177 -3.86 8.54 -11.63
N ASP A 178 -4.19 9.08 -12.79
CA ASP A 178 -4.47 8.24 -13.96
C ASP A 178 -3.20 7.49 -14.42
N VAL A 179 -3.40 6.40 -15.15
CA VAL A 179 -2.31 5.47 -15.53
C VAL A 179 -1.16 6.16 -16.24
N LEU A 180 -1.45 7.03 -17.23
CA LEU A 180 -0.40 7.68 -18.03
C LEU A 180 0.39 8.70 -17.20
N THR A 181 -0.30 9.47 -16.38
CA THR A 181 0.33 10.45 -15.48
C THR A 181 1.20 9.75 -14.44
N ALA A 182 0.71 8.65 -13.85
CA ALA A 182 1.47 7.85 -12.90
C ALA A 182 2.73 7.26 -13.54
N GLU A 183 2.61 6.73 -14.77
CA GLU A 183 3.73 6.17 -15.52
C GLU A 183 4.84 7.20 -15.80
N THR A 184 4.44 8.37 -16.30
CA THR A 184 5.38 9.47 -16.55
C THR A 184 6.08 9.88 -15.27
N LEU A 185 5.34 10.06 -14.18
CA LEU A 185 5.92 10.50 -12.91
C LEU A 185 6.86 9.46 -12.28
N ARG A 186 6.56 8.15 -12.40
CA ARG A 186 7.47 7.07 -11.96
C ARG A 186 8.80 7.12 -12.73
N THR A 187 8.72 7.27 -14.06
CA THR A 187 9.90 7.35 -14.92
C THR A 187 10.75 8.58 -14.56
N ASP A 188 10.13 9.77 -14.47
CA ASP A 188 10.83 10.99 -14.11
C ASP A 188 11.55 10.89 -12.75
N LEU A 189 10.90 10.29 -11.74
CA LEU A 189 11.52 10.09 -10.42
C LEU A 189 12.69 9.10 -10.47
N LEU A 190 12.57 8.01 -11.24
CA LEU A 190 13.65 7.06 -11.42
C LEU A 190 14.83 7.67 -12.17
N ASP A 191 14.59 8.50 -13.18
CA ASP A 191 15.63 9.21 -13.91
C ASP A 191 16.37 10.17 -12.97
N LEU A 192 15.66 10.98 -12.19
CA LEU A 192 16.24 11.86 -11.18
C LEU A 192 17.05 11.09 -10.11
N TRP A 193 16.58 9.90 -9.72
CA TRP A 193 17.29 9.03 -8.78
C TRP A 193 18.57 8.46 -9.39
N THR A 194 18.49 7.86 -10.57
CA THR A 194 19.62 7.20 -11.23
C THR A 194 20.70 8.18 -11.69
N GLU A 195 20.31 9.39 -12.06
CA GLU A 195 21.22 10.50 -12.39
C GLU A 195 21.85 11.15 -11.14
N GLY A 196 21.41 10.76 -9.94
CA GLY A 196 21.92 11.35 -8.69
C GLY A 196 21.55 12.81 -8.48
N ARG A 197 20.47 13.27 -9.13
CA ARG A 197 20.00 14.68 -9.06
C ARG A 197 19.15 14.98 -7.83
N MET A 198 18.71 13.95 -7.10
CA MET A 198 17.97 14.11 -5.85
C MET A 198 18.89 14.08 -4.64
N PRO A 199 18.66 14.93 -3.62
CA PRO A 199 19.52 15.00 -2.42
C PRO A 199 19.28 13.84 -1.44
N ILE A 200 18.54 12.81 -1.82
CA ILE A 200 18.16 11.67 -0.99
C ILE A 200 19.16 10.52 -1.06
N LYS A 201 19.28 9.80 0.04
CA LYS A 201 20.18 8.62 0.14
C LYS A 201 19.43 7.30 0.09
N SER A 202 18.17 7.27 0.55
CA SER A 202 17.33 6.08 0.51
C SER A 202 15.87 6.47 0.37
N VAL A 203 15.09 5.58 -0.24
CA VAL A 203 13.64 5.75 -0.45
C VAL A 203 12.91 4.54 0.10
N LEU A 204 11.83 4.78 0.86
CA LEU A 204 10.84 3.75 1.20
C LEU A 204 9.52 4.09 0.52
N ILE A 205 9.08 3.21 -0.36
CA ILE A 205 7.80 3.34 -1.07
C ILE A 205 6.81 2.35 -0.47
N VAL A 206 5.72 2.85 0.03
CA VAL A 206 4.54 2.03 0.35
C VAL A 206 3.67 1.98 -0.89
N THR A 207 3.36 0.79 -1.33
CA THR A 207 2.44 0.55 -2.45
C THR A 207 1.66 -0.74 -2.26
N HIS A 208 0.58 -0.87 -2.96
CA HIS A 208 -0.17 -2.10 -3.10
C HIS A 208 -0.01 -2.70 -4.52
N ASN A 209 0.56 -1.95 -5.45
CA ASN A 209 0.78 -2.36 -6.82
C ASN A 209 2.11 -3.12 -6.96
N ILE A 210 2.01 -4.42 -7.32
CA ILE A 210 3.16 -5.33 -7.43
C ILE A 210 4.09 -4.90 -8.55
N GLU A 211 3.52 -4.55 -9.71
CA GLU A 211 4.30 -4.16 -10.87
C GLU A 211 5.09 -2.87 -10.62
N GLU A 212 4.47 -1.90 -9.91
CA GLU A 212 5.14 -0.68 -9.46
C GLU A 212 6.32 -1.00 -8.54
N ALA A 213 6.12 -1.89 -7.56
CA ALA A 213 7.19 -2.29 -6.65
C ALA A 213 8.35 -2.96 -7.39
N VAL A 214 8.06 -3.88 -8.32
CA VAL A 214 9.09 -4.54 -9.14
C VAL A 214 9.75 -3.55 -10.10
N PHE A 215 9.02 -2.54 -10.59
CA PHE A 215 9.57 -1.53 -11.50
C PHE A 215 10.52 -0.55 -10.81
N MET A 216 10.17 -0.10 -9.59
CA MET A 216 10.89 0.98 -8.92
C MET A 216 11.89 0.51 -7.87
N CYS A 217 11.63 -0.59 -7.15
CA CYS A 217 12.36 -0.91 -5.94
C CYS A 217 13.51 -1.91 -6.18
N ASP A 218 14.60 -1.76 -5.46
CA ASP A 218 15.74 -2.71 -5.45
C ASP A 218 15.45 -3.91 -4.55
N ARG A 219 14.61 -3.69 -3.55
CA ARG A 219 14.17 -4.68 -2.56
C ARG A 219 12.71 -4.47 -2.22
N ILE A 220 11.94 -5.56 -2.08
CA ILE A 220 10.51 -5.54 -1.75
C ILE A 220 10.29 -6.33 -0.46
N LEU A 221 9.67 -5.68 0.52
CA LEU A 221 9.23 -6.29 1.77
C LEU A 221 7.73 -6.56 1.70
N LEU A 222 7.35 -7.83 1.85
CA LEU A 222 5.94 -8.21 1.87
C LEU A 222 5.39 -8.15 3.29
N LEU A 223 4.31 -7.40 3.47
CA LEU A 223 3.63 -7.25 4.76
C LEU A 223 2.34 -8.08 4.77
N SER A 224 2.20 -8.96 5.78
CA SER A 224 0.93 -9.67 6.05
C SER A 224 -0.15 -8.70 6.52
N SER A 225 -1.40 -9.19 6.60
CA SER A 225 -2.51 -8.44 7.19
C SER A 225 -2.99 -9.13 8.48
N ASN A 226 -3.47 -8.32 9.45
CA ASN A 226 -4.18 -8.73 10.66
C ASN A 226 -3.43 -9.71 11.59
N PRO A 227 -2.29 -9.34 12.19
CA PRO A 227 -1.55 -8.09 12.12
C PRO A 227 -0.54 -8.04 10.98
N GLY A 228 -0.03 -6.84 10.68
CA GLY A 228 1.06 -6.62 9.74
C GLY A 228 2.38 -7.14 10.28
N ARG A 229 3.00 -8.09 9.56
CA ARG A 229 4.34 -8.64 9.81
C ARG A 229 5.09 -8.72 8.50
N VAL A 230 6.38 -8.52 8.49
CA VAL A 230 7.20 -8.81 7.30
C VAL A 230 7.28 -10.33 7.14
N ILE A 231 6.68 -10.84 6.06
CA ILE A 231 6.60 -12.29 5.77
C ILE A 231 7.59 -12.75 4.72
N ALA A 232 8.09 -11.83 3.90
CA ALA A 232 9.11 -12.11 2.90
C ALA A 232 9.89 -10.84 2.54
N GLU A 233 11.12 -11.03 2.14
CA GLU A 233 11.99 -10.04 1.53
C GLU A 233 12.41 -10.56 0.16
N ILE A 234 12.23 -9.76 -0.89
CA ILE A 234 12.50 -10.12 -2.27
C ILE A 234 13.47 -9.10 -2.85
N LYS A 235 14.62 -9.59 -3.34
CA LYS A 235 15.58 -8.79 -4.08
C LYS A 235 15.13 -8.69 -5.54
N VAL A 236 15.15 -7.48 -6.10
CA VAL A 236 14.88 -7.27 -7.51
C VAL A 236 16.22 -7.28 -8.25
N PRO A 237 16.52 -8.31 -9.09
CA PRO A 237 17.85 -8.53 -9.64
C PRO A 237 18.13 -7.72 -10.92
N PHE A 238 17.33 -6.69 -11.19
CA PHE A 238 17.43 -5.90 -12.42
C PHE A 238 17.93 -4.49 -12.11
N SER A 239 18.88 -4.00 -12.91
CA SER A 239 19.28 -2.59 -12.89
C SER A 239 18.23 -1.71 -13.58
N HIS A 240 18.21 -0.42 -13.24
CA HIS A 240 17.44 0.58 -13.98
C HIS A 240 18.13 1.00 -15.30
N PRO A 241 17.41 1.38 -16.35
CA PRO A 241 15.94 1.30 -16.50
C PRO A 241 15.45 -0.14 -16.71
N ARG A 242 14.28 -0.47 -16.16
CA ARG A 242 13.68 -1.81 -16.26
C ARG A 242 12.67 -1.87 -17.37
N ASN A 243 12.65 -3.01 -18.11
CA ASN A 243 11.69 -3.26 -19.16
C ASN A 243 10.57 -4.19 -18.66
N ARG A 244 9.34 -3.70 -18.59
CA ARG A 244 8.17 -4.47 -18.16
C ARG A 244 7.78 -5.60 -19.13
N LEU A 245 8.25 -5.54 -20.39
CA LEU A 245 8.02 -6.58 -21.38
C LEU A 245 9.01 -7.74 -21.25
N ASP A 246 10.06 -7.58 -20.42
CA ASP A 246 11.04 -8.64 -20.18
C ASP A 246 10.35 -9.84 -19.49
N PRO A 247 10.52 -11.06 -20.02
CA PRO A 247 9.96 -12.27 -19.42
C PRO A 247 10.46 -12.53 -17.98
N GLN A 248 11.65 -12.05 -17.61
CA GLN A 248 12.17 -12.17 -16.25
C GLN A 248 11.46 -11.20 -15.31
N PHE A 249 11.18 -9.98 -15.78
CA PHE A 249 10.39 -9.00 -15.02
C PHE A 249 8.99 -9.56 -14.70
N ARG A 250 8.29 -10.09 -15.71
CA ARG A 250 6.96 -10.69 -15.54
C ARG A 250 6.97 -11.86 -14.58
N ARG A 251 7.95 -12.77 -14.70
CA ARG A 251 8.11 -13.89 -13.76
C ARG A 251 8.30 -13.42 -12.32
N LEU A 252 9.06 -12.34 -12.10
CA LEU A 252 9.22 -11.81 -10.75
C LEU A 252 7.90 -11.21 -10.22
N VAL A 253 7.13 -10.53 -11.07
CA VAL A 253 5.77 -10.03 -10.71
C VAL A 253 4.89 -11.20 -10.29
N ASP A 254 4.86 -12.29 -11.06
CA ASP A 254 4.08 -13.51 -10.77
C ASP A 254 4.55 -14.17 -9.45
N ASP A 255 5.86 -14.24 -9.20
CA ASP A 255 6.44 -14.77 -7.96
C ASP A 255 6.04 -13.95 -6.73
N VAL A 256 6.09 -12.62 -6.83
CA VAL A 256 5.65 -11.71 -5.76
C VAL A 256 4.16 -11.90 -5.50
N TYR A 257 3.38 -11.99 -6.58
CA TYR A 257 1.97 -12.22 -6.54
C TYR A 257 1.62 -13.54 -5.82
N ALA A 258 2.26 -14.64 -6.21
CA ALA A 258 2.09 -15.94 -5.60
C ALA A 258 2.39 -15.90 -4.08
N LYS A 259 3.46 -15.18 -3.66
CA LYS A 259 3.80 -14.99 -2.25
C LYS A 259 2.77 -14.17 -1.47
N MET A 260 2.17 -13.15 -2.10
CA MET A 260 1.12 -12.33 -1.47
C MET A 260 -0.20 -13.09 -1.31
N THR A 261 -0.47 -14.05 -2.19
CA THR A 261 -1.69 -14.87 -2.17
C THR A 261 -1.51 -16.17 -1.38
N ALA A 262 -0.26 -16.62 -1.19
CA ALA A 262 0.03 -17.80 -0.40
C ALA A 262 -0.54 -17.68 1.03
N ARG A 263 -1.31 -18.65 1.45
CA ARG A 263 -1.68 -18.76 2.88
C ARG A 263 -0.44 -19.14 3.67
N PRO A 264 -0.24 -18.61 4.89
CA PRO A 264 0.70 -19.20 5.82
C PRO A 264 0.34 -20.70 5.94
N THR A 265 1.28 -21.56 5.57
CA THR A 265 1.16 -23.01 5.76
C THR A 265 1.35 -23.38 7.22
N ASP A 266 0.49 -22.86 8.10
CA ASP A 266 0.24 -23.56 9.36
C ASP A 266 -0.67 -24.74 9.01
N GLY A 267 -0.10 -25.94 9.11
CA GLY A 267 -0.71 -27.21 8.73
C GLY A 267 -1.99 -27.55 9.50
N ASN A 268 -3.03 -26.73 9.35
CA ASN A 268 -4.36 -27.03 9.86
C ASN A 268 -5.44 -26.45 8.93
N VAL A 269 -5.75 -27.21 7.91
CA VAL A 269 -6.90 -27.03 7.04
C VAL A 269 -8.16 -27.05 7.92
N LYS A 270 -9.02 -26.03 7.82
CA LYS A 270 -10.33 -25.87 8.46
C LYS A 270 -10.35 -25.26 9.88
N LYS A 271 -9.74 -24.12 10.12
CA LYS A 271 -10.25 -23.22 11.16
C LYS A 271 -11.17 -22.18 10.50
N GLY A 272 -12.48 -22.31 10.74
CA GLY A 272 -13.47 -21.28 10.42
C GLY A 272 -13.05 -19.94 11.00
N LEU A 273 -13.57 -18.83 10.47
CA LEU A 273 -13.32 -17.50 10.96
C LEU A 273 -13.52 -17.45 12.49
N LYS A 274 -12.66 -16.75 13.21
CA LYS A 274 -12.84 -16.50 14.64
C LYS A 274 -13.95 -15.47 14.84
N LEU A 275 -14.62 -15.48 15.98
CA LEU A 275 -15.74 -14.57 16.30
C LEU A 275 -15.42 -13.07 16.09
N GLY A 276 -14.16 -12.68 16.22
CA GLY A 276 -13.67 -11.31 16.02
C GLY A 276 -13.07 -11.02 14.66
N THR A 277 -13.09 -11.97 13.72
CA THR A 277 -12.50 -11.76 12.39
C THR A 277 -13.35 -10.78 11.58
N ARG A 278 -12.74 -9.70 11.11
CA ARG A 278 -13.40 -8.71 10.27
C ARG A 278 -13.23 -9.12 8.81
N LEU A 279 -14.35 -9.32 8.11
CA LEU A 279 -14.34 -9.51 6.66
C LEU A 279 -14.08 -8.17 5.95
N PRO A 280 -13.41 -8.21 4.79
CA PRO A 280 -13.31 -7.04 3.91
C PRO A 280 -14.69 -6.47 3.56
N HIS A 281 -14.74 -5.15 3.35
CA HIS A 281 -15.98 -4.47 2.96
C HIS A 281 -16.22 -4.64 1.46
N VAL A 282 -16.96 -5.68 1.09
CA VAL A 282 -17.30 -6.03 -0.30
C VAL A 282 -18.81 -6.10 -0.46
N SER A 283 -19.33 -5.53 -1.56
CA SER A 283 -20.77 -5.64 -1.85
C SER A 283 -21.13 -7.05 -2.34
N THR A 284 -22.33 -7.50 -2.01
CA THR A 284 -22.85 -8.81 -2.47
C THR A 284 -22.95 -8.88 -3.99
N ASN A 285 -23.15 -7.73 -4.66
CA ASN A 285 -23.21 -7.66 -6.13
C ASN A 285 -21.83 -7.95 -6.76
N LEU A 286 -20.74 -7.44 -6.16
CA LEU A 286 -19.39 -7.75 -6.64
C LEU A 286 -19.05 -9.23 -6.43
N ILE A 287 -19.45 -9.80 -5.31
CA ILE A 287 -19.27 -11.24 -5.03
C ILE A 287 -20.01 -12.08 -6.08
N ALA A 288 -21.30 -11.79 -6.32
CA ALA A 288 -22.09 -12.50 -7.30
C ALA A 288 -21.55 -12.32 -8.72
N GLY A 289 -21.22 -11.10 -9.11
CA GLY A 289 -20.67 -10.78 -10.43
C GLY A 289 -19.36 -11.52 -10.71
N LEU A 290 -18.44 -11.59 -9.74
CA LEU A 290 -17.19 -12.33 -9.90
C LEU A 290 -17.42 -13.85 -10.02
N ILE A 291 -18.35 -14.43 -9.24
CA ILE A 291 -18.71 -15.85 -9.37
C ILE A 291 -19.30 -16.14 -10.77
N GLU A 292 -20.20 -15.28 -11.26
CA GLU A 292 -20.81 -15.44 -12.58
C GLU A 292 -19.78 -15.33 -13.71
N THR A 293 -18.90 -14.34 -13.64
CA THR A 293 -17.82 -14.15 -14.62
C THR A 293 -16.87 -15.34 -14.63
N LEU A 294 -16.46 -15.82 -13.47
CA LEU A 294 -15.57 -16.98 -13.37
C LEU A 294 -16.23 -18.27 -13.82
N ALA A 295 -17.55 -18.44 -13.62
CA ALA A 295 -18.27 -19.65 -14.04
C ALA A 295 -18.45 -19.71 -15.56
N ALA A 296 -18.54 -18.55 -16.23
CA ALA A 296 -18.76 -18.44 -17.66
C ALA A 296 -17.48 -18.67 -18.50
N ALA A 297 -17.66 -18.76 -19.82
CA ALA A 297 -16.54 -18.73 -20.76
C ALA A 297 -15.82 -17.36 -20.70
N PRO A 298 -14.50 -17.25 -20.85
CA PRO A 298 -13.56 -18.35 -21.15
C PRO A 298 -13.01 -19.10 -19.93
N TYR A 299 -13.41 -18.72 -18.71
CA TYR A 299 -12.75 -19.13 -17.46
C TYR A 299 -13.22 -20.51 -16.96
N PHE A 300 -14.48 -20.89 -17.14
CA PHE A 300 -15.04 -22.19 -16.71
C PHE A 300 -14.71 -22.61 -15.27
N GLY A 301 -14.64 -21.64 -14.38
CA GLY A 301 -14.40 -21.85 -12.94
C GLY A 301 -12.94 -21.73 -12.50
N ARG A 302 -12.03 -21.32 -13.39
CA ARG A 302 -10.63 -21.00 -13.07
C ARG A 302 -10.18 -19.80 -13.87
N ALA A 303 -9.52 -18.85 -13.22
CA ALA A 303 -8.85 -17.73 -13.88
C ALA A 303 -7.57 -17.35 -13.14
N ASP A 304 -6.58 -16.88 -13.89
CA ASP A 304 -5.48 -16.10 -13.37
C ASP A 304 -6.01 -14.75 -12.89
N MET A 305 -5.62 -14.32 -11.65
CA MET A 305 -6.21 -13.12 -11.06
C MET A 305 -5.84 -11.82 -11.79
N PRO A 306 -4.61 -11.59 -12.28
CA PRO A 306 -4.29 -10.50 -13.19
C PRO A 306 -5.16 -10.48 -14.45
N GLU A 307 -5.35 -11.64 -15.10
CA GLU A 307 -6.13 -11.73 -16.33
C GLU A 307 -7.61 -11.36 -16.12
N ILE A 308 -8.23 -11.89 -15.04
CA ILE A 308 -9.62 -11.56 -14.75
C ILE A 308 -9.78 -10.12 -14.26
N ALA A 309 -8.81 -9.56 -13.53
CA ALA A 309 -8.82 -8.14 -13.16
C ALA A 309 -8.85 -7.25 -14.40
N LEU A 310 -7.97 -7.51 -15.37
CA LEU A 310 -7.95 -6.81 -16.66
C LEU A 310 -9.31 -6.92 -17.39
N SER A 311 -9.91 -8.11 -17.43
CA SER A 311 -11.18 -8.32 -18.11
C SER A 311 -12.35 -7.57 -17.46
N LEU A 312 -12.28 -7.35 -16.15
CA LEU A 312 -13.26 -6.62 -15.36
C LEU A 312 -12.97 -5.12 -15.27
N HIS A 313 -11.87 -4.64 -15.87
CA HIS A 313 -11.38 -3.25 -15.74
C HIS A 313 -11.13 -2.85 -14.27
N LEU A 314 -10.64 -3.80 -13.48
CA LEU A 314 -10.27 -3.63 -12.08
C LEU A 314 -8.74 -3.69 -11.94
N GLU A 315 -8.22 -2.96 -10.97
CA GLU A 315 -6.87 -3.24 -10.47
C GLU A 315 -6.87 -4.59 -9.73
N VAL A 316 -5.77 -5.33 -9.82
CA VAL A 316 -5.66 -6.66 -9.17
C VAL A 316 -5.96 -6.57 -7.66
N ASP A 317 -5.59 -5.45 -7.03
CA ASP A 317 -5.83 -5.21 -5.61
C ASP A 317 -7.30 -5.02 -5.23
N GLU A 318 -8.12 -4.55 -6.14
CA GLU A 318 -9.58 -4.48 -5.93
C GLU A 318 -10.21 -5.87 -5.94
N LEU A 319 -9.54 -6.83 -6.60
CA LEU A 319 -9.98 -8.21 -6.66
C LEU A 319 -9.66 -9.00 -5.38
N PHE A 320 -8.54 -8.66 -4.68
CA PHE A 320 -8.14 -9.37 -3.46
C PHE A 320 -9.21 -9.39 -2.36
N PRO A 321 -9.86 -8.27 -1.99
CA PRO A 321 -10.91 -8.28 -0.99
C PRO A 321 -12.08 -9.19 -1.37
N ILE A 322 -12.44 -9.22 -2.66
CA ILE A 322 -13.52 -10.05 -3.18
C ILE A 322 -13.14 -11.51 -3.12
N ALA A 323 -11.93 -11.87 -3.58
CA ALA A 323 -11.40 -13.22 -3.53
C ALA A 323 -11.27 -13.74 -2.08
N GLU A 324 -10.85 -12.88 -1.14
CA GLU A 324 -10.76 -13.23 0.28
C GLU A 324 -12.14 -13.53 0.89
N VAL A 325 -13.17 -12.75 0.55
CA VAL A 325 -14.54 -13.03 1.00
C VAL A 325 -15.07 -14.32 0.37
N LEU A 326 -14.87 -14.54 -0.94
CA LEU A 326 -15.26 -15.78 -1.61
C LEU A 326 -14.60 -17.00 -0.96
N GLN A 327 -13.32 -16.91 -0.67
CA GLN A 327 -12.56 -17.97 -0.02
C GLN A 327 -13.02 -18.20 1.43
N SER A 328 -13.32 -17.12 2.16
CA SER A 328 -13.82 -17.19 3.54
C SER A 328 -15.21 -17.82 3.61
N LEU A 329 -16.04 -17.58 2.61
CA LEU A 329 -17.36 -18.17 2.49
C LEU A 329 -17.35 -19.58 1.84
N GLY A 330 -16.17 -20.07 1.41
CA GLY A 330 -16.04 -21.39 0.78
C GLY A 330 -16.55 -21.45 -0.67
N PHE A 331 -16.68 -20.31 -1.34
CA PHE A 331 -17.06 -20.23 -2.75
C PHE A 331 -15.86 -20.28 -3.70
N ALA A 332 -14.67 -19.93 -3.25
CA ALA A 332 -13.46 -20.04 -4.07
C ALA A 332 -12.26 -20.58 -3.25
N ASP A 333 -11.29 -21.13 -3.96
CA ASP A 333 -9.92 -21.36 -3.50
C ASP A 333 -8.97 -20.49 -4.32
N VAL A 334 -7.99 -19.88 -3.66
CA VAL A 334 -6.92 -19.12 -4.34
C VAL A 334 -5.62 -19.87 -4.12
N ARG A 335 -4.93 -20.25 -5.21
CA ARG A 335 -3.66 -21.00 -5.19
C ARG A 335 -2.76 -20.52 -6.32
N GLU A 336 -1.51 -20.27 -6.01
CA GLU A 336 -0.48 -19.90 -7.02
C GLU A 336 -0.86 -18.76 -7.96
N GLY A 337 -1.69 -17.81 -7.48
CA GLY A 337 -2.14 -16.69 -8.30
C GLY A 337 -3.47 -16.89 -9.03
N ASP A 338 -3.95 -18.12 -9.11
CA ASP A 338 -5.24 -18.45 -9.72
C ASP A 338 -6.37 -18.49 -8.70
N ILE A 339 -7.56 -18.11 -9.13
CA ILE A 339 -8.81 -18.29 -8.40
C ILE A 339 -9.60 -19.45 -9.00
N PHE A 340 -10.01 -20.38 -8.13
CA PHE A 340 -10.78 -21.57 -8.50
C PHE A 340 -12.14 -21.54 -7.84
N LEU A 341 -13.22 -21.65 -8.61
CA LEU A 341 -14.55 -21.82 -8.05
C LEU A 341 -14.76 -23.21 -7.45
N THR A 342 -15.31 -23.24 -6.25
CA THR A 342 -15.74 -24.49 -5.60
C THR A 342 -17.07 -24.99 -6.20
N PRO A 343 -17.45 -26.27 -5.99
CA PRO A 343 -18.75 -26.76 -6.44
C PRO A 343 -19.95 -25.94 -5.93
N PRO A 344 -19.98 -25.44 -4.68
CA PRO A 344 -21.04 -24.53 -4.24
C PRO A 344 -21.10 -23.22 -5.03
N ALA A 345 -19.95 -22.66 -5.42
CA ALA A 345 -19.94 -21.42 -6.23
C ALA A 345 -20.51 -21.67 -7.63
N ARG A 346 -20.25 -22.80 -8.23
CA ARG A 346 -20.85 -23.19 -9.51
C ARG A 346 -22.38 -23.35 -9.38
N ALA A 347 -22.83 -24.02 -8.32
CA ALA A 347 -24.28 -24.10 -8.03
C ALA A 347 -24.92 -22.73 -7.79
N PHE A 348 -24.17 -21.79 -7.20
CA PHE A 348 -24.59 -20.40 -7.04
C PHE A 348 -24.74 -19.70 -8.41
N ALA A 349 -23.77 -19.87 -9.32
CA ALA A 349 -23.81 -19.28 -10.65
C ALA A 349 -25.01 -19.77 -11.46
N ASP A 350 -25.29 -21.06 -11.39
CA ASP A 350 -26.37 -21.74 -12.14
C ASP A 350 -27.76 -21.54 -11.51
N GLY A 351 -27.82 -21.11 -10.23
CA GLY A 351 -29.05 -20.98 -9.48
C GLY A 351 -29.91 -19.75 -9.85
N ASP A 352 -31.21 -19.83 -9.66
CA ASP A 352 -32.09 -18.67 -9.69
C ASP A 352 -31.87 -17.76 -8.46
N VAL A 353 -32.50 -16.58 -8.45
CA VAL A 353 -32.30 -15.58 -7.38
C VAL A 353 -32.63 -16.14 -5.99
N GLN A 354 -33.62 -17.04 -5.88
CA GLN A 354 -33.99 -17.62 -4.59
C GLN A 354 -33.01 -18.69 -4.13
N ALA A 355 -32.56 -19.56 -5.03
CA ALA A 355 -31.55 -20.56 -4.76
C ALA A 355 -30.20 -19.91 -4.33
N ARG A 356 -29.81 -18.83 -5.01
CA ARG A 356 -28.59 -18.04 -4.65
C ARG A 356 -28.68 -17.45 -3.25
N LYS A 357 -29.84 -16.88 -2.86
CA LYS A 357 -30.05 -16.33 -1.52
C LYS A 357 -29.94 -17.40 -0.44
N VAL A 358 -30.55 -18.56 -0.66
CA VAL A 358 -30.52 -19.67 0.28
C VAL A 358 -29.08 -20.17 0.44
N LEU A 359 -28.39 -20.44 -0.66
CA LEU A 359 -27.01 -20.94 -0.66
C LEU A 359 -26.04 -19.95 -0.01
N PHE A 360 -26.20 -18.65 -0.30
CA PHE A 360 -25.38 -17.62 0.32
C PHE A 360 -25.62 -17.53 1.83
N ALA A 361 -26.86 -17.59 2.27
CA ALA A 361 -27.22 -17.56 3.69
C ALA A 361 -26.66 -18.78 4.44
N GLU A 362 -26.75 -19.98 3.86
CA GLU A 362 -26.18 -21.21 4.41
C GLU A 362 -24.66 -21.09 4.59
N HIS A 363 -23.95 -20.62 3.58
CA HIS A 363 -22.50 -20.42 3.64
C HIS A 363 -22.13 -19.34 4.64
N LEU A 364 -22.87 -18.21 4.68
CA LEU A 364 -22.64 -17.15 5.65
C LEU A 364 -22.76 -17.67 7.10
N LEU A 365 -23.82 -18.42 7.39
CA LEU A 365 -24.04 -18.99 8.72
C LEU A 365 -23.03 -20.08 9.07
N ARG A 366 -22.57 -20.84 8.09
CA ARG A 366 -21.60 -21.91 8.27
C ARG A 366 -20.18 -21.42 8.52
N TYR A 367 -19.76 -20.37 7.82
CA TYR A 367 -18.37 -19.93 7.80
C TYR A 367 -18.10 -18.65 8.59
N VAL A 368 -19.16 -17.87 8.92
CA VAL A 368 -19.05 -16.63 9.68
C VAL A 368 -19.69 -16.79 11.06
N PRO A 369 -18.91 -17.10 12.12
CA PRO A 369 -19.45 -17.39 13.46
C PRO A 369 -20.29 -16.25 14.04
N LEU A 370 -19.95 -14.99 13.73
CA LEU A 370 -20.72 -13.83 14.17
C LEU A 370 -22.13 -13.82 13.55
N ALA A 371 -22.26 -14.19 12.29
CA ALA A 371 -23.58 -14.26 11.62
C ALA A 371 -24.46 -15.35 12.25
N ALA A 372 -23.86 -16.52 12.55
CA ALA A 372 -24.55 -17.60 13.25
C ALA A 372 -24.99 -17.18 14.66
N LEU A 373 -24.10 -16.49 15.40
CA LEU A 373 -24.44 -15.97 16.74
C LEU A 373 -25.58 -14.94 16.69
N ILE A 374 -25.50 -13.99 15.76
CA ILE A 374 -26.56 -12.98 15.59
C ILE A 374 -27.89 -13.66 15.26
N LYS A 375 -27.87 -14.64 14.34
CA LYS A 375 -29.10 -15.40 14.01
C LYS A 375 -29.69 -16.07 15.22
N ASN A 376 -28.90 -16.81 16.00
CA ASN A 376 -29.36 -17.50 17.21
C ASN A 376 -29.98 -16.50 18.22
N VAL A 377 -29.33 -15.36 18.47
CA VAL A 377 -29.86 -14.31 19.36
C VAL A 377 -31.17 -13.72 18.84
N LEU A 378 -31.33 -13.59 17.52
CA LEU A 378 -32.56 -13.10 16.92
C LEU A 378 -33.69 -14.14 16.98
N ASP A 379 -33.36 -15.42 16.77
CA ASP A 379 -34.32 -16.52 16.83
C ASP A 379 -34.89 -16.73 18.25
N GLU A 380 -34.12 -16.44 19.31
CA GLU A 380 -34.55 -16.48 20.70
C GLU A 380 -35.44 -15.29 21.13
N ARG A 381 -35.59 -14.25 20.30
CA ARG A 381 -36.34 -13.03 20.63
C ARG A 381 -37.74 -13.00 20.00
N PRO A 382 -38.76 -12.53 20.76
CA PRO A 382 -40.06 -12.29 20.18
C PRO A 382 -39.99 -11.27 19.03
N GLY A 383 -40.44 -11.70 17.85
CA GLY A 383 -40.47 -10.85 16.65
C GLY A 383 -39.14 -10.73 15.89
N HIS A 384 -38.10 -11.53 16.21
CA HIS A 384 -36.81 -11.65 15.49
C HIS A 384 -36.13 -10.30 15.18
N ARG A 385 -36.19 -9.32 16.10
CA ARG A 385 -35.65 -7.96 15.90
C ARG A 385 -34.43 -7.69 16.79
N ALA A 386 -33.46 -7.02 16.21
CA ALA A 386 -32.33 -6.47 16.96
C ALA A 386 -32.80 -5.35 17.91
N PRO A 387 -32.13 -5.13 19.07
CA PRO A 387 -32.36 -3.93 19.89
C PRO A 387 -32.04 -2.68 19.05
N ARG A 388 -32.80 -1.61 19.28
CA ARG A 388 -32.53 -0.30 18.69
C ARG A 388 -31.27 0.33 19.27
#